data_a4b2826854b5e86f8ff2646e8c9c0ace
#
_entry.id   a4b2826854b5e86f8ff2646e8c9c0ace
#
_cell.length_a   1.000
_cell.length_b   1.000
_cell.length_c   1.000
_cell.angle_alpha   90.00
_cell.angle_beta   90.00
_cell.angle_gamma   90.00
#
_symmetry.space_group_name_H-M   'P 1'
#
loop_
_entity.id
_entity.type
_entity.pdbx_description
1 polymer ?
#
loop_
_entity_poly.entity_id
_entity_poly.type
_entity_poly.pdbx_seq_one_letter_code
_entity_poly.pdbx_strand_id
1 'polypeptide(L)'
;MVSMARPFLADPDFVNKAAAGQAELINTCIGCNQACLDHTFGGKLTSCLVNPRACHETELNYIPTARAKKIAVVGAGPAGLAAASVAAE
;
A
#
# COMPACT_ATOMS: atom_id res chain seq x y z
N MET A 1 3.72 -23.51 9.64
CA MET A 1 3.30 -22.71 8.47
C MET A 1 2.38 -21.60 8.96
N VAL A 2 2.59 -20.36 8.49
CA VAL A 2 1.72 -19.21 8.80
C VAL A 2 1.02 -18.82 7.50
N SER A 3 -0.30 -18.58 7.57
CA SER A 3 -1.10 -18.13 6.43
C SER A 3 -1.78 -16.81 6.77
N MET A 4 -1.69 -15.85 5.87
CA MET A 4 -2.26 -14.51 6.03
C MET A 4 -2.89 -14.07 4.70
N ALA A 5 -3.95 -13.27 4.76
CA ALA A 5 -4.59 -12.70 3.56
C ALA A 5 -4.41 -11.17 3.50
N ARG A 6 -5.08 -10.44 4.39
CA ARG A 6 -5.06 -8.96 4.38
C ARG A 6 -3.68 -8.31 4.54
N PRO A 7 -2.74 -8.86 5.33
CA PRO A 7 -1.38 -8.32 5.36
C PRO A 7 -0.68 -8.30 4.00
N PHE A 8 -0.95 -9.27 3.12
CA PHE A 8 -0.40 -9.28 1.76
C PHE A 8 -1.08 -8.29 0.80
N LEU A 9 -2.32 -7.88 1.08
CA LEU A 9 -2.93 -6.75 0.38
C LEU A 9 -2.26 -5.44 0.80
N ALA A 10 -1.95 -5.29 2.08
CA ALA A 10 -1.27 -4.10 2.61
C ALA A 10 0.18 -4.03 2.13
N ASP A 11 0.89 -5.17 2.07
CA ASP A 11 2.27 -5.25 1.61
C ASP A 11 2.55 -6.60 0.94
N PRO A 12 2.62 -6.66 -0.41
CA PRO A 12 2.94 -7.90 -1.11
C PRO A 12 4.37 -8.41 -0.82
N ASP A 13 5.29 -7.52 -0.43
CA ASP A 13 6.68 -7.84 -0.10
C ASP A 13 6.90 -8.14 1.39
N PHE A 14 5.84 -8.32 2.15
CA PHE A 14 5.88 -8.57 3.60
C PHE A 14 6.96 -9.60 4.00
N VAL A 15 6.95 -10.77 3.35
CA VAL A 15 7.88 -11.87 3.69
C VAL A 15 9.31 -11.52 3.33
N ASN A 16 9.54 -10.91 2.16
CA ASN A 16 10.87 -10.50 1.71
C ASN A 16 11.48 -9.46 2.65
N LYS A 17 10.70 -8.46 3.04
CA LYS A 17 11.11 -7.44 4.01
C LYS A 17 11.43 -8.04 5.38
N ALA A 18 10.56 -8.93 5.87
CA ALA A 18 10.79 -9.63 7.13
C ALA A 18 12.06 -10.48 7.10
N ALA A 19 12.29 -11.24 6.02
CA ALA A 19 13.49 -12.05 5.85
C ALA A 19 14.78 -11.21 5.75
N ALA A 20 14.69 -10.00 5.20
CA ALA A 20 15.79 -9.06 5.11
C ALA A 20 16.06 -8.28 6.43
N GLY A 21 15.28 -8.52 7.48
CA GLY A 21 15.37 -7.78 8.74
C GLY A 21 14.87 -6.33 8.66
N GLN A 22 14.04 -6.01 7.67
CA GLN A 22 13.50 -4.67 7.38
C GLN A 22 12.04 -4.56 7.83
N ALA A 23 11.74 -5.00 9.05
CA ALA A 23 10.37 -5.04 9.57
C ALA A 23 9.71 -3.65 9.62
N GLU A 24 10.50 -2.60 9.82
CA GLU A 24 10.06 -1.20 9.84
C GLU A 24 9.56 -0.68 8.48
N LEU A 25 9.95 -1.34 7.39
CA LEU A 25 9.51 -1.01 6.04
C LEU A 25 8.22 -1.74 5.63
N ILE A 26 7.73 -2.66 6.46
CA ILE A 26 6.48 -3.39 6.19
C ILE A 26 5.29 -2.46 6.34
N ASN A 27 4.51 -2.33 5.27
CA ASN A 27 3.26 -1.59 5.31
C ASN A 27 2.19 -2.42 6.03
N THR A 28 1.89 -2.05 7.26
CA THR A 28 1.07 -2.88 8.16
C THR A 28 -0.42 -2.75 7.90
N CYS A 29 -1.11 -3.88 7.78
CA CYS A 29 -2.57 -3.90 7.74
C CYS A 29 -3.15 -3.35 9.05
N ILE A 30 -3.98 -2.31 8.94
CA ILE A 30 -4.63 -1.63 10.09
C ILE A 30 -5.98 -2.27 10.50
N GLY A 31 -6.39 -3.36 9.86
CA GLY A 31 -7.63 -4.08 10.20
C GLY A 31 -8.94 -3.34 9.91
N CYS A 32 -8.92 -2.29 9.08
CA CYS A 32 -10.07 -1.41 8.84
C CYS A 32 -11.20 -2.05 8.02
N ASN A 33 -10.92 -3.05 7.20
CA ASN A 33 -11.83 -3.76 6.30
C ASN A 33 -12.46 -2.92 5.16
N GLN A 34 -12.32 -1.60 5.17
CA GLN A 34 -13.09 -0.66 4.34
C GLN A 34 -12.91 -0.85 2.83
N ALA A 35 -11.69 -1.01 2.35
CA ALA A 35 -11.43 -1.18 0.92
C ALA A 35 -11.19 -2.63 0.50
N CYS A 36 -11.08 -3.55 1.43
CA CYS A 36 -10.95 -4.99 1.14
C CYS A 36 -12.27 -5.72 1.34
N LEU A 37 -12.65 -6.08 2.56
CA LEU A 37 -13.84 -6.88 2.81
C LEU A 37 -15.13 -6.16 2.40
N ASP A 38 -15.29 -4.88 2.75
CA ASP A 38 -16.51 -4.13 2.43
C ASP A 38 -16.68 -3.97 0.91
N HIS A 39 -15.60 -3.77 0.17
CA HIS A 39 -15.64 -3.74 -1.29
C HIS A 39 -16.00 -5.12 -1.86
N THR A 40 -15.34 -6.18 -1.40
CA THR A 40 -15.59 -7.55 -1.88
C THR A 40 -17.04 -7.96 -1.66
N PHE A 41 -17.56 -7.78 -0.47
CA PHE A 41 -18.95 -8.11 -0.15
C PHE A 41 -19.96 -7.14 -0.78
N GLY A 42 -19.55 -5.93 -1.10
CA GLY A 42 -20.34 -4.95 -1.85
C GLY A 42 -20.28 -5.10 -3.38
N GLY A 43 -19.61 -6.15 -3.90
CA GLY A 43 -19.47 -6.38 -5.34
C GLY A 43 -18.57 -5.36 -6.05
N LYS A 44 -17.67 -4.71 -5.32
CA LYS A 44 -16.68 -3.75 -5.86
C LYS A 44 -15.29 -4.38 -5.96
N LEU A 45 -14.43 -3.82 -6.80
CA LEU A 45 -13.03 -4.22 -6.85
C LEU A 45 -12.37 -3.99 -5.48
N THR A 46 -11.72 -5.03 -4.98
CA THR A 46 -10.96 -4.98 -3.72
C THR A 46 -9.75 -4.06 -3.86
N SER A 47 -9.42 -3.36 -2.79
CA SER A 47 -8.20 -2.57 -2.65
C SER A 47 -7.77 -2.52 -1.18
N CYS A 48 -6.84 -1.63 -0.83
CA CYS A 48 -6.39 -1.43 0.55
C CYS A 48 -6.17 0.04 0.85
N LEU A 49 -6.61 0.53 2.02
CA LEU A 49 -6.46 1.94 2.40
C LEU A 49 -5.00 2.35 2.63
N VAL A 50 -4.15 1.41 3.03
CA VAL A 50 -2.72 1.66 3.26
C VAL A 50 -1.83 1.26 2.09
N ASN A 51 -2.42 0.66 1.04
CA ASN A 51 -1.72 0.31 -0.19
C ASN A 51 -2.63 0.57 -1.41
N PRO A 52 -2.57 1.75 -2.01
CA PRO A 52 -3.42 2.09 -3.15
C PRO A 52 -3.17 1.20 -4.38
N ARG A 53 -2.00 0.54 -4.47
CA ARG A 53 -1.70 -0.40 -5.56
C ARG A 53 -2.40 -1.75 -5.40
N ALA A 54 -2.88 -2.12 -4.22
CA ALA A 54 -3.54 -3.41 -4.00
C ALA A 54 -4.69 -3.61 -5.00
N CYS A 55 -4.60 -4.67 -5.80
CA CYS A 55 -5.49 -5.00 -6.92
C CYS A 55 -5.52 -3.98 -8.09
N HIS A 56 -4.55 -3.04 -8.12
CA HIS A 56 -4.33 -2.08 -9.19
C HIS A 56 -2.88 -2.09 -9.70
N GLU A 57 -2.16 -3.19 -9.52
CA GLU A 57 -0.73 -3.31 -9.82
C GLU A 57 -0.41 -3.14 -11.30
N THR A 58 -1.39 -3.42 -12.18
CA THR A 58 -1.25 -3.25 -13.63
C THR A 58 -1.56 -1.83 -14.11
N GLU A 59 -2.19 -1.01 -13.28
CA GLU A 59 -2.62 0.36 -13.60
C GLU A 59 -1.72 1.40 -12.95
N LEU A 60 -1.43 1.21 -11.66
CA LEU A 60 -0.62 2.12 -10.84
C LEU A 60 0.85 1.69 -10.85
N ASN A 61 1.52 1.88 -11.98
CA ASN A 61 2.95 1.63 -12.11
C ASN A 61 3.74 2.91 -11.80
N TYR A 62 4.46 2.91 -10.68
CA TYR A 62 5.30 4.02 -10.26
C TYR A 62 6.61 3.97 -11.03
N ILE A 63 6.76 4.86 -12.00
CA ILE A 63 7.98 4.97 -12.79
C ILE A 63 8.80 6.13 -12.21
N PRO A 64 10.10 5.91 -11.91
CA PRO A 64 10.96 6.98 -11.43
C PRO A 64 10.96 8.18 -12.38
N THR A 65 10.85 9.38 -11.82
CA THR A 65 10.85 10.60 -12.61
C THR A 65 12.25 10.95 -13.08
N ALA A 66 12.39 11.37 -14.33
CA ALA A 66 13.67 11.87 -14.85
C ALA A 66 14.07 13.22 -14.23
N ARG A 67 13.15 13.96 -13.61
CA ARG A 67 13.38 15.26 -13.00
C ARG A 67 12.71 15.33 -11.63
N ALA A 68 13.52 15.42 -10.58
CA ALA A 68 13.03 15.64 -9.23
C ALA A 68 12.24 16.95 -9.12
N LYS A 69 11.12 16.90 -8.41
CA LYS A 69 10.23 18.05 -8.17
C LYS A 69 10.08 18.25 -6.67
N LYS A 70 9.87 19.49 -6.25
CA LYS A 70 9.43 19.79 -4.89
C LYS A 70 7.91 19.60 -4.82
N ILE A 71 7.46 18.71 -3.97
CA ILE A 71 6.05 18.37 -3.79
C ILE A 71 5.65 18.71 -2.36
N ALA A 72 4.55 19.43 -2.20
CA ALA A 72 3.93 19.69 -0.91
C ALA A 72 2.70 18.77 -0.76
N VAL A 73 2.69 17.94 0.28
CA VAL A 73 1.54 17.08 0.62
C VAL A 73 0.85 17.68 1.82
N VAL A 74 -0.41 18.06 1.66
CA VAL A 74 -1.23 18.63 2.73
C VAL A 74 -2.19 17.56 3.24
N GLY A 75 -1.95 17.10 4.47
CA GLY A 75 -2.72 16.05 5.14
C GLY A 75 -1.88 14.80 5.42
N ALA A 76 -2.02 14.27 6.63
CA ALA A 76 -1.32 13.06 7.12
C ALA A 76 -2.26 11.85 7.26
N GLY A 77 -3.36 11.82 6.52
CA GLY A 77 -4.21 10.64 6.38
C GLY A 77 -3.58 9.61 5.44
N PRO A 78 -4.21 8.42 5.27
CA PRO A 78 -3.67 7.33 4.43
C PRO A 78 -3.28 7.79 3.02
N ALA A 79 -4.10 8.61 2.38
CA ALA A 79 -3.82 9.13 1.04
C ALA A 79 -2.59 10.05 1.00
N GLY A 80 -2.47 10.95 1.98
CA GLY A 80 -1.32 11.86 2.07
C GLY A 80 -0.01 11.11 2.37
N LEU A 81 -0.05 10.14 3.28
CA LEU A 81 1.10 9.31 3.60
C LEU A 81 1.54 8.47 2.41
N ALA A 82 0.60 7.82 1.70
CA ALA A 82 0.91 7.05 0.50
C ALA A 82 1.51 7.94 -0.60
N ALA A 83 0.94 9.12 -0.84
CA ALA A 83 1.46 10.07 -1.82
C ALA A 83 2.87 10.57 -1.48
N ALA A 84 3.13 10.86 -0.20
CA ALA A 84 4.44 11.30 0.26
C ALA A 84 5.50 10.21 0.13
N SER A 85 5.17 8.96 0.49
CA SER A 85 6.07 7.82 0.37
C SER A 85 6.47 7.59 -1.09
N VAL A 86 5.50 7.51 -2.00
CA VAL A 86 5.76 7.31 -3.43
C VAL A 86 6.52 8.48 -4.06
N ALA A 87 6.27 9.70 -3.60
CA ALA A 87 6.98 10.87 -4.12
C ALA A 87 8.44 10.97 -3.63
N ALA A 88 8.79 10.25 -2.56
CA ALA A 88 10.15 10.23 -1.99
C ALA A 88 11.04 9.12 -2.56
N GLU A 89 10.45 8.09 -3.17
CA GLU A 89 11.15 7.02 -3.89
C GLU A 89 11.72 7.51 -5.24
#